data_b9f130afe6b1219d1bd9514b800abe6d
#
_entry.id   b9f130afe6b1219d1bd9514b800abe6d
#
_cell.length_a   1.000
_cell.length_b   1.000
_cell.length_c   1.000
_cell.angle_alpha   90.00
_cell.angle_beta   90.00
_cell.angle_gamma   90.00
#
_symmetry.space_group_name_H-M   'P 1'
#
loop_
_entity.id
_entity.type
_entity.pdbx_description
1 polymer ?
#
loop_
_entity_poly.entity_id
_entity_poly.type
_entity_poly.pdbx_seq_one_letter_code
_entity_poly.pdbx_strand_id
1 'polypeptide(L)'
;MIWSRKSPFLCLAPMAALTHAALRELVASYRGCDLFFTEMLNVRAIVYQNPEKDPYLIRGKNDHPLVAQLVGREPDLFARAIKKLEELFNFEGYDLNFGCARGAIQRYGWGASLLKEPDLCAEIAAAARENTSKPLSAKLRSPGHHKEKLFFLVEKLIEAGVSIITLHPRAPEDGFKRPARWEEIKWLKEAFPALTVIGNGDVFSPEDARRMLQLCACDGVMIGRAALLRPWIFRDIAYFLRGEKIPPPPPPDEAPEKLISLLEEFLPENLREKRFELWLFWYLQNFPYGLHYFGQVKKEKGLASKLALLKKLLTAEKIDPYPARPYLLR
;
A
#
# COMPACT_ATOMS: atom_id res chain seq x y z
N MET A 1 3.81 -21.45 -4.46
CA MET A 1 3.44 -20.43 -3.44
C MET A 1 3.82 -19.05 -3.97
N ILE A 2 2.97 -18.04 -3.77
CA ILE A 2 3.18 -16.65 -4.26
C ILE A 2 4.51 -16.08 -3.72
N TRP A 3 4.88 -16.45 -2.51
CA TRP A 3 6.02 -15.92 -1.73
C TRP A 3 7.34 -16.68 -1.93
N SER A 4 7.42 -17.63 -2.87
CA SER A 4 8.63 -18.44 -3.13
C SER A 4 9.41 -18.01 -4.38
N ARG A 5 9.28 -16.76 -4.81
CA ARG A 5 9.97 -16.24 -6.01
C ARG A 5 11.47 -16.02 -5.77
N LYS A 6 12.26 -16.24 -6.83
CA LYS A 6 13.71 -15.92 -6.87
C LYS A 6 14.00 -14.44 -7.13
N SER A 7 13.00 -13.63 -7.51
CA SER A 7 13.12 -12.20 -7.79
C SER A 7 12.45 -11.38 -6.69
N PRO A 8 12.93 -10.17 -6.38
CA PRO A 8 12.33 -9.33 -5.35
C PRO A 8 10.86 -8.99 -5.69
N PHE A 9 10.01 -9.00 -4.67
CA PHE A 9 8.60 -8.63 -4.79
C PHE A 9 8.44 -7.13 -4.95
N LEU A 10 7.56 -6.71 -5.86
CA LEU A 10 7.10 -5.34 -5.98
C LEU A 10 5.64 -5.25 -5.55
N CYS A 11 5.37 -4.56 -4.44
CA CYS A 11 4.08 -4.56 -3.77
C CYS A 11 3.45 -3.17 -3.75
N LEU A 12 2.15 -3.07 -4.06
CA LEU A 12 1.40 -1.84 -3.84
C LEU A 12 1.00 -1.74 -2.36
N ALA A 13 1.38 -0.64 -1.71
CA ALA A 13 1.06 -0.43 -0.29
C ALA A 13 -0.45 -0.23 -0.05
N PRO A 14 -1.02 -0.77 1.04
CA PRO A 14 -2.35 -0.43 1.48
C PRO A 14 -2.44 1.04 1.91
N MET A 15 -3.34 1.79 1.28
CA MET A 15 -3.55 3.22 1.54
C MET A 15 -5.05 3.50 1.64
N ALA A 16 -5.52 3.87 2.85
CA ALA A 16 -6.93 4.14 3.11
C ALA A 16 -7.47 5.24 2.19
N ALA A 17 -8.64 4.99 1.61
CA ALA A 17 -9.33 5.82 0.64
C ALA A 17 -8.68 5.91 -0.75
N LEU A 18 -7.60 5.17 -1.00
CA LEU A 18 -6.83 5.23 -2.25
C LEU A 18 -6.68 3.87 -2.92
N THR A 19 -6.29 2.81 -2.20
CA THR A 19 -6.05 1.49 -2.82
C THR A 19 -7.33 0.64 -2.96
N HIS A 20 -8.44 1.29 -3.34
CA HIS A 20 -9.67 0.63 -3.79
C HIS A 20 -9.47 -0.12 -5.11
N ALA A 21 -10.41 -0.98 -5.48
CA ALA A 21 -10.33 -1.83 -6.67
C ALA A 21 -9.92 -1.05 -7.93
N ALA A 22 -10.53 0.11 -8.19
CA ALA A 22 -10.22 0.92 -9.38
C ALA A 22 -8.74 1.39 -9.43
N LEU A 23 -8.13 1.78 -8.30
CA LEU A 23 -6.71 2.13 -8.31
C LEU A 23 -5.81 0.91 -8.46
N ARG A 24 -6.15 -0.21 -7.82
CA ARG A 24 -5.38 -1.46 -7.99
C ARG A 24 -5.41 -1.92 -9.45
N GLU A 25 -6.57 -1.85 -10.10
CA GLU A 25 -6.72 -2.14 -11.53
C GLU A 25 -5.92 -1.17 -12.42
N LEU A 26 -5.93 0.13 -12.10
CA LEU A 26 -5.08 1.09 -12.81
C LEU A 26 -3.60 0.70 -12.74
N VAL A 27 -3.10 0.37 -11.55
CA VAL A 27 -1.71 -0.08 -11.36
C VAL A 27 -1.46 -1.40 -12.10
N ALA A 28 -2.38 -2.37 -12.00
CA ALA A 28 -2.29 -3.67 -12.67
C ALA A 28 -2.22 -3.52 -14.19
N SER A 29 -2.94 -2.54 -14.77
CA SER A 29 -2.95 -2.29 -16.22
C SER A 29 -1.58 -1.91 -16.79
N TYR A 30 -0.70 -1.35 -15.97
CA TYR A 30 0.69 -1.03 -16.37
C TYR A 30 1.66 -2.18 -16.13
N ARG A 31 1.24 -3.25 -15.45
CA ARG A 31 2.05 -4.43 -15.10
C ARG A 31 3.20 -4.13 -14.14
N GLY A 32 3.93 -5.18 -13.75
CA GLY A 32 5.12 -5.08 -12.89
C GLY A 32 4.85 -5.04 -11.38
N CYS A 33 3.61 -4.83 -10.93
CA CYS A 33 3.24 -5.05 -9.53
C CYS A 33 2.95 -6.54 -9.31
N ASP A 34 3.61 -7.15 -8.34
CA ASP A 34 3.51 -8.58 -8.07
C ASP A 34 2.47 -8.91 -7.00
N LEU A 35 2.12 -7.94 -6.14
CA LEU A 35 1.24 -8.15 -5.01
C LEU A 35 0.46 -6.89 -4.67
N PHE A 36 -0.84 -7.07 -4.49
CA PHE A 36 -1.77 -6.02 -4.10
C PHE A 36 -2.30 -6.23 -2.68
N PHE A 37 -2.68 -5.13 -2.04
CA PHE A 37 -3.33 -5.14 -0.74
C PHE A 37 -4.65 -4.37 -0.82
N THR A 38 -5.65 -4.82 -0.07
CA THR A 38 -6.88 -4.04 0.11
C THR A 38 -6.57 -2.75 0.88
N GLU A 39 -7.52 -1.85 0.97
CA GLU A 39 -7.52 -0.85 2.04
C GLU A 39 -7.62 -1.55 3.40
N MET A 40 -7.39 -0.81 4.50
CA MET A 40 -7.55 -1.37 5.85
C MET A 40 -8.99 -1.79 6.10
N LEU A 41 -9.22 -3.05 6.33
CA LEU A 41 -10.51 -3.64 6.65
C LEU A 41 -10.68 -3.70 8.17
N ASN A 42 -11.70 -3.04 8.68
CA ASN A 42 -12.03 -3.06 10.10
C ASN A 42 -12.63 -4.42 10.48
N VAL A 43 -11.96 -5.22 11.33
CA VAL A 43 -12.41 -6.56 11.75
C VAL A 43 -13.80 -6.53 12.40
N ARG A 44 -14.13 -5.48 13.16
CA ARG A 44 -15.45 -5.30 13.75
C ARG A 44 -16.54 -5.11 12.69
N ALA A 45 -16.26 -4.30 11.65
CA ALA A 45 -17.19 -4.11 10.54
C ALA A 45 -17.40 -5.43 9.77
N ILE A 46 -16.35 -6.17 9.48
CA ILE A 46 -16.45 -7.49 8.81
C ILE A 46 -17.36 -8.44 9.62
N VAL A 47 -17.18 -8.51 10.94
CA VAL A 47 -17.93 -9.43 11.79
C VAL A 47 -19.41 -9.05 11.87
N TYR A 48 -19.72 -7.78 12.07
CA TYR A 48 -21.08 -7.34 12.41
C TYR A 48 -21.89 -6.72 11.25
N GLN A 49 -21.25 -6.45 10.12
CA GLN A 49 -21.94 -5.95 8.91
C GLN A 49 -21.95 -7.02 7.82
N ASN A 50 -22.58 -6.71 6.67
CA ASN A 50 -22.49 -7.57 5.49
C ASN A 50 -21.27 -7.21 4.66
N PRO A 51 -20.18 -8.03 4.65
CA PRO A 51 -18.97 -7.71 3.92
C PRO A 51 -19.14 -7.75 2.40
N GLU A 52 -20.12 -8.48 1.85
CA GLU A 52 -20.38 -8.50 0.40
C GLU A 52 -20.86 -7.14 -0.14
N LYS A 53 -21.35 -6.27 0.73
CA LYS A 53 -21.77 -4.90 0.39
C LYS A 53 -20.69 -3.86 0.69
N ASP A 54 -19.54 -4.27 1.25
CA ASP A 54 -18.46 -3.35 1.60
C ASP A 54 -17.62 -3.02 0.34
N PRO A 55 -17.59 -1.74 -0.11
CA PRO A 55 -16.80 -1.35 -1.28
C PRO A 55 -15.29 -1.54 -1.09
N TYR A 56 -14.80 -1.71 0.13
CA TYR A 56 -13.39 -2.01 0.41
C TYR A 56 -13.01 -3.46 0.10
N LEU A 57 -14.00 -4.36 -0.03
CA LEU A 57 -13.81 -5.78 -0.35
C LEU A 57 -13.99 -6.10 -1.83
N ILE A 58 -14.35 -5.10 -2.66
CA ILE A 58 -14.44 -5.29 -4.12
C ILE A 58 -13.06 -5.69 -4.66
N ARG A 59 -13.05 -6.78 -5.45
CA ARG A 59 -11.88 -7.23 -6.20
C ARG A 59 -11.96 -6.75 -7.64
N GLY A 60 -10.82 -6.40 -8.20
CA GLY A 60 -10.68 -6.16 -9.62
C GLY A 60 -10.52 -7.46 -10.43
N LYS A 61 -10.35 -7.33 -11.73
CA LYS A 61 -10.10 -8.47 -12.63
C LYS A 61 -8.62 -8.86 -12.69
N ASN A 62 -7.71 -7.89 -12.48
CA ASN A 62 -6.27 -8.03 -12.63
C ASN A 62 -5.49 -7.69 -11.36
N ASP A 63 -6.14 -7.27 -10.28
CA ASP A 63 -5.52 -6.88 -9.01
C ASP A 63 -5.16 -8.08 -8.12
N HIS A 64 -4.67 -9.14 -8.72
CA HIS A 64 -4.28 -10.36 -8.02
C HIS A 64 -2.82 -10.75 -8.32
N PRO A 65 -2.14 -11.37 -7.35
CA PRO A 65 -2.60 -11.78 -6.00
C PRO A 65 -3.01 -10.59 -5.11
N LEU A 66 -4.11 -10.73 -4.33
CA LEU A 66 -4.66 -9.71 -3.45
C LEU A 66 -4.70 -10.20 -2.00
N VAL A 67 -4.04 -9.46 -1.10
CA VAL A 67 -3.97 -9.72 0.34
C VAL A 67 -4.96 -8.81 1.06
N ALA A 68 -5.77 -9.38 1.95
CA ALA A 68 -6.70 -8.62 2.78
C ALA A 68 -5.97 -8.02 3.99
N GLN A 69 -5.84 -6.69 4.08
CA GLN A 69 -5.24 -6.04 5.25
C GLN A 69 -6.29 -5.76 6.32
N LEU A 70 -6.08 -6.32 7.52
CA LEU A 70 -6.98 -6.23 8.66
C LEU A 70 -6.49 -5.21 9.69
N VAL A 71 -7.42 -4.47 10.29
CA VAL A 71 -7.15 -3.53 11.39
C VAL A 71 -8.17 -3.67 12.51
N GLY A 72 -7.70 -3.66 13.74
CA GLY A 72 -8.49 -3.81 14.96
C GLY A 72 -7.57 -3.94 16.16
N ARG A 73 -8.11 -4.45 17.27
CA ARG A 73 -7.36 -4.67 18.52
C ARG A 73 -7.72 -6.00 19.20
N GLU A 74 -8.94 -6.48 19.00
CA GLU A 74 -9.48 -7.64 19.71
C GLU A 74 -9.17 -8.96 18.99
N PRO A 75 -8.35 -9.89 19.54
CA PRO A 75 -7.96 -11.15 18.88
C PRO A 75 -9.14 -11.98 18.38
N ASP A 76 -10.22 -12.10 19.19
CA ASP A 76 -11.44 -12.81 18.80
C ASP A 76 -12.08 -12.23 17.51
N LEU A 77 -12.07 -10.91 17.35
CA LEU A 77 -12.61 -10.30 16.16
C LEU A 77 -11.74 -10.57 14.92
N PHE A 78 -10.41 -10.69 15.06
CA PHE A 78 -9.56 -11.14 13.95
C PHE A 78 -9.88 -12.57 13.54
N ALA A 79 -9.99 -13.49 14.49
CA ALA A 79 -10.37 -14.88 14.24
C ALA A 79 -11.69 -14.97 13.46
N ARG A 80 -12.73 -14.32 13.96
CA ARG A 80 -14.08 -14.32 13.35
C ARG A 80 -14.11 -13.62 12.00
N ALA A 81 -13.38 -12.51 11.85
CA ALA A 81 -13.30 -11.79 10.57
C ALA A 81 -12.61 -12.64 9.50
N ILE A 82 -11.48 -13.29 9.81
CA ILE A 82 -10.77 -14.16 8.88
C ILE A 82 -11.65 -15.33 8.48
N LYS A 83 -12.28 -16.02 9.43
CA LYS A 83 -13.20 -17.13 9.13
C LYS A 83 -14.30 -16.70 8.16
N LYS A 84 -14.93 -15.54 8.41
CA LYS A 84 -15.98 -15.01 7.54
C LYS A 84 -15.44 -14.62 6.14
N LEU A 85 -14.22 -14.07 6.07
CA LEU A 85 -13.59 -13.76 4.78
C LEU A 85 -13.17 -15.00 4.00
N GLU A 86 -12.71 -16.06 4.66
CA GLU A 86 -12.41 -17.36 4.01
C GLU A 86 -13.65 -18.00 3.39
N GLU A 87 -14.81 -17.83 4.03
CA GLU A 87 -16.09 -18.35 3.54
C GLU A 87 -16.63 -17.58 2.31
N LEU A 88 -16.42 -16.25 2.27
CA LEU A 88 -17.06 -15.37 1.29
C LEU A 88 -16.14 -14.90 0.17
N PHE A 89 -14.83 -14.87 0.41
CA PHE A 89 -13.85 -14.28 -0.52
C PHE A 89 -12.63 -15.18 -0.70
N ASN A 90 -12.02 -15.10 -1.87
CA ASN A 90 -10.77 -15.84 -2.16
C ASN A 90 -9.57 -14.91 -2.16
N PHE A 91 -9.17 -14.38 -0.99
CA PHE A 91 -7.90 -13.67 -0.84
C PHE A 91 -6.73 -14.64 -0.82
N GLU A 92 -5.57 -14.18 -1.32
CA GLU A 92 -4.36 -15.00 -1.39
C GLU A 92 -3.52 -14.95 -0.10
N GLY A 93 -3.95 -14.14 0.86
CA GLY A 93 -3.32 -14.03 2.19
C GLY A 93 -3.98 -12.94 3.04
N TYR A 94 -3.48 -12.82 4.26
CA TYR A 94 -3.92 -11.80 5.22
C TYR A 94 -2.73 -10.98 5.71
N ASP A 95 -2.95 -9.70 5.96
CA ASP A 95 -1.96 -8.78 6.50
C ASP A 95 -2.50 -8.06 7.74
N LEU A 96 -1.70 -8.03 8.80
CA LEU A 96 -2.05 -7.39 10.06
C LEU A 96 -1.50 -5.97 10.08
N ASN A 97 -2.37 -4.97 10.28
CA ASN A 97 -1.95 -3.58 10.31
C ASN A 97 -1.49 -3.16 11.71
N PHE A 98 -0.19 -3.08 11.91
CA PHE A 98 0.46 -2.52 13.10
C PHE A 98 1.27 -1.24 12.76
N GLY A 99 0.90 -0.55 11.66
CA GLY A 99 1.66 0.59 11.19
C GLY A 99 0.88 1.88 10.95
N CYS A 100 -0.46 1.84 10.94
CA CYS A 100 -1.26 3.04 10.70
C CYS A 100 -1.19 4.01 11.87
N ALA A 101 -0.66 5.23 11.60
CA ALA A 101 -0.51 6.30 12.59
C ALA A 101 -1.53 7.44 12.43
N ARG A 102 -2.65 7.21 11.71
CA ARG A 102 -3.73 8.21 11.59
C ARG A 102 -4.43 8.41 12.94
N GLY A 103 -4.68 9.66 13.34
CA GLY A 103 -5.26 9.99 14.63
C GLY A 103 -6.59 9.31 14.95
N ALA A 104 -7.44 9.08 13.94
CA ALA A 104 -8.68 8.31 14.12
C ALA A 104 -8.40 6.85 14.53
N ILE A 105 -7.43 6.20 13.90
CA ILE A 105 -7.04 4.81 14.18
C ILE A 105 -6.36 4.72 15.55
N GLN A 106 -5.47 5.65 15.86
CA GLN A 106 -4.77 5.69 17.15
C GLN A 106 -5.72 5.89 18.35
N ARG A 107 -6.81 6.68 18.18
CA ARG A 107 -7.82 6.86 19.24
C ARG A 107 -8.52 5.57 19.66
N TYR A 108 -8.60 4.59 18.75
CA TYR A 108 -9.12 3.26 19.05
C TYR A 108 -8.05 2.29 19.59
N GLY A 109 -6.80 2.73 19.75
CA GLY A 109 -5.68 1.87 20.13
C GLY A 109 -5.24 0.90 19.03
N TRP A 110 -5.57 1.17 17.76
CA TRP A 110 -5.29 0.31 16.62
C TRP A 110 -4.02 0.71 15.86
N GLY A 111 -3.59 -0.14 14.94
CA GLY A 111 -2.48 0.15 14.05
C GLY A 111 -1.17 0.37 14.81
N ALA A 112 -0.51 1.53 14.62
CA ALA A 112 0.77 1.83 15.25
C ALA A 112 0.71 1.95 16.78
N SER A 113 -0.47 2.13 17.39
CA SER A 113 -0.61 2.13 18.84
C SER A 113 -0.24 0.78 19.45
N LEU A 114 -0.50 -0.32 18.72
CA LEU A 114 -0.20 -1.69 19.17
C LEU A 114 1.31 -1.99 19.24
N LEU A 115 2.18 -1.20 18.61
CA LEU A 115 3.63 -1.37 18.73
C LEU A 115 4.17 -1.26 20.17
N LYS A 116 3.38 -0.69 21.07
CA LYS A 116 3.68 -0.61 22.50
C LYS A 116 3.23 -1.84 23.30
N GLU A 117 2.53 -2.75 22.65
CA GLU A 117 1.88 -3.93 23.24
C GLU A 117 2.23 -5.18 22.41
N PRO A 118 3.51 -5.61 22.41
CA PRO A 118 3.97 -6.71 21.55
C PRO A 118 3.30 -8.05 21.87
N ASP A 119 2.90 -8.29 23.12
CA ASP A 119 2.15 -9.48 23.51
C ASP A 119 0.77 -9.50 22.84
N LEU A 120 0.05 -8.38 22.85
CA LEU A 120 -1.24 -8.28 22.17
C LEU A 120 -1.09 -8.41 20.63
N CYS A 121 0.00 -7.89 20.04
CA CYS A 121 0.29 -8.13 18.63
C CYS A 121 0.44 -9.63 18.33
N ALA A 122 1.12 -10.37 19.19
CA ALA A 122 1.27 -11.82 19.08
C ALA A 122 -0.06 -12.57 19.27
N GLU A 123 -0.88 -12.19 20.25
CA GLU A 123 -2.22 -12.76 20.45
C GLU A 123 -3.10 -12.57 19.20
N ILE A 124 -3.09 -11.36 18.61
CA ILE A 124 -3.81 -11.07 17.35
C ILE A 124 -3.29 -11.95 16.22
N ALA A 125 -1.97 -12.10 16.10
CA ALA A 125 -1.35 -12.90 15.06
C ALA A 125 -1.66 -14.40 15.24
N ALA A 126 -1.61 -14.93 16.44
CA ALA A 126 -1.98 -16.31 16.76
C ALA A 126 -3.45 -16.58 16.42
N ALA A 127 -4.35 -15.71 16.88
CA ALA A 127 -5.79 -15.82 16.56
C ALA A 127 -6.05 -15.76 15.02
N ALA A 128 -5.30 -14.93 14.30
CA ALA A 128 -5.35 -14.89 12.85
C ALA A 128 -4.84 -16.21 12.24
N ARG A 129 -3.69 -16.70 12.70
CA ARG A 129 -3.05 -17.92 12.19
C ARG A 129 -3.90 -19.17 12.35
N GLU A 130 -4.59 -19.32 13.48
CA GLU A 130 -5.47 -20.45 13.76
C GLU A 130 -6.67 -20.55 12.79
N ASN A 131 -7.04 -19.44 12.15
CA ASN A 131 -8.24 -19.36 11.30
C ASN A 131 -7.94 -19.28 9.79
N THR A 132 -6.69 -19.44 9.37
CA THR A 132 -6.32 -19.56 7.96
C THR A 132 -5.06 -20.38 7.77
N SER A 133 -4.95 -21.12 6.68
CA SER A 133 -3.71 -21.76 6.23
C SER A 133 -2.93 -20.90 5.22
N LYS A 134 -3.52 -19.79 4.77
CA LYS A 134 -2.91 -18.87 3.79
C LYS A 134 -1.75 -18.08 4.39
N PRO A 135 -0.88 -17.48 3.58
CA PRO A 135 0.19 -16.61 4.07
C PRO A 135 -0.33 -15.51 5.00
N LEU A 136 0.34 -15.33 6.14
CA LEU A 136 0.05 -14.28 7.11
C LEU A 136 1.23 -13.33 7.18
N SER A 137 0.98 -12.05 6.90
CA SER A 137 1.95 -10.96 6.99
C SER A 137 1.57 -9.94 8.05
N ALA A 138 2.54 -9.15 8.47
CA ALA A 138 2.29 -7.98 9.31
C ALA A 138 3.00 -6.75 8.76
N LYS A 139 2.28 -5.63 8.67
CA LYS A 139 2.83 -4.35 8.26
C LYS A 139 3.09 -3.45 9.46
N LEU A 140 4.38 -3.16 9.70
CA LEU A 140 4.87 -2.43 10.87
C LEU A 140 5.36 -1.04 10.52
N ARG A 141 5.33 -0.14 11.53
CA ARG A 141 6.26 0.99 11.65
C ARG A 141 7.39 0.66 12.62
N SER A 142 8.44 1.52 12.62
CA SER A 142 9.50 1.43 13.62
C SER A 142 8.92 1.65 15.03
N PRO A 143 9.23 0.78 16.02
CA PRO A 143 8.84 0.99 17.40
C PRO A 143 9.80 1.96 18.12
N GLY A 144 10.01 3.17 17.55
CA GLY A 144 10.84 4.24 18.13
C GLY A 144 12.33 4.12 17.82
N HIS A 145 12.69 3.47 16.71
CA HIS A 145 14.10 3.33 16.27
C HIS A 145 15.02 2.54 17.23
N HIS A 146 14.43 1.69 18.06
CA HIS A 146 15.16 0.82 18.98
C HIS A 146 15.23 -0.61 18.40
N LYS A 147 16.46 -1.06 18.14
CA LYS A 147 16.73 -2.37 17.52
C LYS A 147 16.14 -3.52 18.36
N GLU A 148 16.34 -3.47 19.67
CA GLU A 148 15.86 -4.49 20.61
C GLU A 148 14.32 -4.57 20.65
N LYS A 149 13.64 -3.43 20.63
CA LYS A 149 12.17 -3.40 20.59
C LYS A 149 11.62 -3.97 19.28
N LEU A 150 12.29 -3.64 18.16
CA LEU A 150 11.91 -4.18 16.86
C LEU A 150 12.08 -5.70 16.81
N PHE A 151 13.21 -6.21 17.29
CA PHE A 151 13.50 -7.63 17.30
C PHE A 151 12.53 -8.39 18.20
N PHE A 152 12.32 -7.91 19.41
CA PHE A 152 11.37 -8.51 20.36
C PHE A 152 9.96 -8.63 19.79
N LEU A 153 9.46 -7.56 19.17
CA LEU A 153 8.15 -7.60 18.51
C LEU A 153 8.12 -8.62 17.37
N VAL A 154 9.16 -8.65 16.52
CA VAL A 154 9.18 -9.53 15.35
C VAL A 154 9.33 -11.00 15.76
N GLU A 155 10.13 -11.32 16.78
CA GLU A 155 10.23 -12.67 17.36
C GLU A 155 8.86 -13.19 17.80
N LYS A 156 8.13 -12.40 18.57
CA LYS A 156 6.77 -12.75 19.00
C LYS A 156 5.80 -12.97 17.84
N LEU A 157 5.90 -12.15 16.79
CA LEU A 157 5.07 -12.31 15.60
C LEU A 157 5.42 -13.58 14.81
N ILE A 158 6.70 -13.93 14.71
CA ILE A 158 7.16 -15.18 14.09
C ILE A 158 6.64 -16.40 14.87
N GLU A 159 6.78 -16.40 16.18
CA GLU A 159 6.28 -17.45 17.06
C GLU A 159 4.75 -17.63 16.94
N ALA A 160 4.04 -16.52 16.71
CA ALA A 160 2.60 -16.50 16.44
C ALA A 160 2.22 -16.87 14.99
N GLY A 161 3.19 -17.24 14.13
CA GLY A 161 2.94 -17.74 12.78
C GLY A 161 2.91 -16.70 11.67
N VAL A 162 3.39 -15.49 11.92
CA VAL A 162 3.66 -14.50 10.85
C VAL A 162 4.92 -14.92 10.09
N SER A 163 4.84 -14.99 8.76
CA SER A 163 5.95 -15.42 7.90
C SER A 163 6.53 -14.29 7.03
N ILE A 164 5.89 -13.13 7.05
CA ILE A 164 6.26 -11.99 6.21
C ILE A 164 6.11 -10.71 7.03
N ILE A 165 7.16 -9.87 7.03
CA ILE A 165 7.11 -8.55 7.65
C ILE A 165 7.34 -7.47 6.60
N THR A 166 6.40 -6.53 6.51
CA THR A 166 6.62 -5.26 5.79
C THR A 166 7.00 -4.17 6.79
N LEU A 167 8.22 -3.67 6.73
CA LEU A 167 8.69 -2.62 7.63
C LEU A 167 8.72 -1.25 6.94
N HIS A 168 7.96 -0.28 7.49
CA HIS A 168 8.11 1.13 7.20
C HIS A 168 8.93 1.78 8.33
N PRO A 169 10.24 2.01 8.16
CA PRO A 169 11.16 2.39 9.23
C PRO A 169 11.08 3.89 9.55
N ARG A 170 9.92 4.33 9.90
CA ARG A 170 9.58 5.60 10.54
C ARG A 170 8.79 5.31 11.79
N ALA A 171 9.14 5.95 12.91
CA ALA A 171 8.32 5.92 14.10
C ALA A 171 6.99 6.68 13.87
N PRO A 172 5.91 6.36 14.59
CA PRO A 172 4.63 7.05 14.44
C PRO A 172 4.74 8.59 14.53
N GLU A 173 5.59 9.09 15.39
CA GLU A 173 5.85 10.53 15.62
C GLU A 173 6.65 11.22 14.52
N ASP A 174 7.41 10.49 13.71
CA ASP A 174 8.21 11.07 12.62
C ASP A 174 7.35 11.66 11.48
N GLY A 175 6.12 11.17 11.34
CA GLY A 175 5.25 11.54 10.22
C GLY A 175 5.90 11.19 8.88
N PHE A 176 5.92 12.16 7.96
CA PHE A 176 6.63 12.07 6.67
C PHE A 176 7.76 13.10 6.54
N LYS A 177 8.00 13.92 7.56
CA LYS A 177 9.02 14.97 7.56
C LYS A 177 10.43 14.41 7.68
N ARG A 178 10.61 13.34 8.44
CA ARG A 178 11.90 12.65 8.58
C ARG A 178 12.03 11.56 7.51
N PRO A 179 13.25 11.27 7.01
CA PRO A 179 13.48 10.17 6.09
C PRO A 179 13.22 8.80 6.73
N ALA A 180 12.85 7.81 5.92
CA ALA A 180 12.77 6.42 6.35
C ALA A 180 14.18 5.88 6.61
N ARG A 181 14.40 5.26 7.77
CA ARG A 181 15.72 4.73 8.20
C ARG A 181 15.89 3.31 7.67
N TRP A 182 16.31 3.18 6.43
CA TRP A 182 16.43 1.88 5.75
C TRP A 182 17.36 0.90 6.45
N GLU A 183 18.29 1.37 7.29
CA GLU A 183 19.13 0.53 8.14
C GLU A 183 18.33 -0.39 9.07
N GLU A 184 17.12 -0.02 9.49
CA GLU A 184 16.26 -0.87 10.32
C GLU A 184 15.73 -2.08 9.53
N ILE A 185 15.49 -1.92 8.21
CA ILE A 185 15.13 -3.03 7.32
C ILE A 185 16.30 -4.00 7.20
N LYS A 186 17.52 -3.46 7.06
CA LYS A 186 18.76 -4.25 7.03
C LYS A 186 18.94 -5.03 8.33
N TRP A 187 18.82 -4.39 9.49
CA TRP A 187 18.91 -5.06 10.80
C TRP A 187 17.94 -6.24 10.90
N LEU A 188 16.71 -6.03 10.43
CA LEU A 188 15.67 -7.06 10.48
C LEU A 188 16.05 -8.26 9.60
N LYS A 189 16.48 -8.02 8.37
CA LYS A 189 16.87 -9.09 7.44
C LYS A 189 18.10 -9.84 7.89
N GLU A 190 19.09 -9.17 8.50
CA GLU A 190 20.29 -9.79 9.07
C GLU A 190 19.97 -10.66 10.30
N ALA A 191 19.05 -10.20 11.18
CA ALA A 191 18.68 -10.95 12.38
C ALA A 191 17.77 -12.15 12.06
N PHE A 192 16.92 -12.04 11.04
CA PHE A 192 15.93 -13.06 10.68
C PHE A 192 16.06 -13.46 9.20
N PRO A 193 17.12 -14.14 8.79
CA PRO A 193 17.40 -14.43 7.37
C PRO A 193 16.33 -15.31 6.71
N ALA A 194 15.64 -16.16 7.46
CA ALA A 194 14.56 -17.00 6.98
C ALA A 194 13.22 -16.27 6.81
N LEU A 195 13.06 -15.10 7.46
CA LEU A 195 11.86 -14.28 7.37
C LEU A 195 11.83 -13.58 6.01
N THR A 196 10.65 -13.54 5.38
CA THR A 196 10.43 -12.66 4.22
C THR A 196 10.27 -11.22 4.69
N VAL A 197 11.19 -10.34 4.30
CA VAL A 197 11.21 -8.93 4.68
C VAL A 197 10.96 -8.06 3.47
N ILE A 198 9.91 -7.24 3.53
CA ILE A 198 9.56 -6.25 2.51
C ILE A 198 9.89 -4.85 3.03
N GLY A 199 10.77 -4.14 2.34
CA GLY A 199 11.11 -2.76 2.66
C GLY A 199 10.05 -1.78 2.18
N ASN A 200 9.71 -0.77 2.99
CA ASN A 200 8.75 0.26 2.63
C ASN A 200 9.22 1.65 3.07
N GLY A 201 8.96 2.65 2.27
CA GLY A 201 9.23 4.06 2.58
C GLY A 201 10.30 4.70 1.70
N ASP A 202 9.99 5.90 1.21
CA ASP A 202 10.88 6.78 0.39
C ASP A 202 11.45 6.17 -0.89
N VAL A 203 10.71 5.25 -1.50
CA VAL A 203 11.00 4.74 -2.84
C VAL A 203 10.15 5.51 -3.84
N PHE A 204 10.78 6.39 -4.63
CA PHE A 204 10.15 7.25 -5.61
C PHE A 204 10.68 7.04 -7.03
N SER A 205 11.70 6.21 -7.21
CA SER A 205 12.30 5.90 -8.50
C SER A 205 12.74 4.44 -8.59
N PRO A 206 13.00 3.94 -9.80
CA PRO A 206 13.65 2.63 -10.00
C PRO A 206 14.99 2.51 -9.29
N GLU A 207 15.78 3.57 -9.25
CA GLU A 207 17.06 3.64 -8.55
C GLU A 207 16.89 3.50 -7.03
N ASP A 208 15.87 4.16 -6.44
CA ASP A 208 15.57 4.02 -5.01
C ASP A 208 15.21 2.57 -4.67
N ALA A 209 14.40 1.91 -5.52
CA ALA A 209 14.03 0.51 -5.33
C ALA A 209 15.26 -0.42 -5.37
N ARG A 210 16.13 -0.27 -6.38
CA ARG A 210 17.38 -1.02 -6.46
C ARG A 210 18.27 -0.76 -5.25
N ARG A 211 18.42 0.50 -4.85
CA ARG A 211 19.22 0.89 -3.70
C ARG A 211 18.71 0.26 -2.42
N MET A 212 17.39 0.25 -2.17
CA MET A 212 16.80 -0.41 -1.00
C MET A 212 17.12 -1.91 -1.01
N LEU A 213 16.90 -2.60 -2.14
CA LEU A 213 17.19 -4.03 -2.27
C LEU A 213 18.66 -4.35 -2.00
N GLN A 214 19.58 -3.54 -2.53
CA GLN A 214 21.02 -3.75 -2.34
C GLN A 214 21.51 -3.44 -0.92
N LEU A 215 21.03 -2.34 -0.31
CA LEU A 215 21.48 -1.92 1.01
C LEU A 215 20.87 -2.76 2.13
N CYS A 216 19.63 -3.19 1.98
CA CYS A 216 18.89 -3.89 3.03
C CYS A 216 18.85 -5.39 2.84
N ALA A 217 19.23 -5.92 1.68
CA ALA A 217 19.10 -7.33 1.29
C ALA A 217 17.67 -7.88 1.50
N CYS A 218 16.66 -7.00 1.47
CA CYS A 218 15.27 -7.38 1.67
C CYS A 218 14.70 -8.13 0.45
N ASP A 219 13.65 -8.92 0.67
CA ASP A 219 13.08 -9.82 -0.34
C ASP A 219 12.12 -9.10 -1.30
N GLY A 220 11.74 -7.85 -0.98
CA GLY A 220 10.85 -7.06 -1.82
C GLY A 220 10.76 -5.60 -1.39
N VAL A 221 10.06 -4.81 -2.21
CA VAL A 221 9.83 -3.38 -1.99
C VAL A 221 8.34 -3.07 -2.08
N MET A 222 7.79 -2.43 -1.04
CA MET A 222 6.43 -1.96 -1.04
C MET A 222 6.39 -0.44 -1.31
N ILE A 223 5.57 -0.03 -2.27
CA ILE A 223 5.48 1.34 -2.75
C ILE A 223 4.08 1.91 -2.50
N GLY A 224 4.02 3.08 -1.85
CA GLY A 224 2.78 3.81 -1.61
C GLY A 224 2.67 5.05 -2.51
N ARG A 225 3.08 6.20 -2.00
CA ARG A 225 2.90 7.52 -2.62
C ARG A 225 3.42 7.62 -4.06
N ALA A 226 4.53 6.97 -4.37
CA ALA A 226 5.07 6.99 -5.72
C ALA A 226 4.13 6.30 -6.73
N ALA A 227 3.36 5.29 -6.31
CA ALA A 227 2.36 4.66 -7.16
C ALA A 227 1.11 5.55 -7.39
N LEU A 228 0.86 6.53 -6.52
CA LEU A 228 -0.18 7.54 -6.75
C LEU A 228 0.27 8.59 -7.77
N LEU A 229 1.54 8.95 -7.73
CA LEU A 229 2.16 9.84 -8.71
C LEU A 229 2.26 9.17 -10.08
N ARG A 230 2.76 7.95 -10.10
CA ARG A 230 3.09 7.17 -11.30
C ARG A 230 2.58 5.75 -11.16
N PRO A 231 1.34 5.46 -11.53
CA PRO A 231 0.78 4.10 -11.44
C PRO A 231 1.61 3.03 -12.17
N TRP A 232 2.43 3.43 -13.12
CA TRP A 232 3.35 2.59 -13.90
C TRP A 232 4.73 2.38 -13.25
N ILE A 233 4.97 2.88 -12.02
CA ILE A 233 6.30 2.79 -11.36
C ILE A 233 6.79 1.34 -11.22
N PHE A 234 5.89 0.39 -10.99
CA PHE A 234 6.24 -1.03 -10.87
C PHE A 234 6.79 -1.59 -12.19
N ARG A 235 6.19 -1.21 -13.32
CA ARG A 235 6.69 -1.53 -14.66
C ARG A 235 8.13 -1.02 -14.82
N ASP A 236 8.33 0.24 -14.49
CA ASP A 236 9.61 0.91 -14.69
C ASP A 236 10.71 0.30 -13.80
N ILE A 237 10.38 -0.04 -12.55
CA ILE A 237 11.29 -0.76 -11.65
C ILE A 237 11.61 -2.14 -12.22
N ALA A 238 10.62 -2.89 -12.70
CA ALA A 238 10.84 -4.22 -13.25
C ALA A 238 11.77 -4.20 -14.48
N TYR A 239 11.60 -3.24 -15.40
CA TYR A 239 12.51 -3.03 -16.53
C TYR A 239 13.93 -2.67 -16.05
N PHE A 240 14.03 -1.73 -15.11
CA PHE A 240 15.31 -1.28 -14.58
C PHE A 240 16.11 -2.38 -13.87
N LEU A 241 15.44 -3.21 -13.06
CA LEU A 241 16.08 -4.32 -12.36
C LEU A 241 16.59 -5.42 -13.31
N ARG A 242 15.96 -5.57 -14.48
CA ARG A 242 16.43 -6.49 -15.54
C ARG A 242 17.54 -5.90 -16.41
N GLY A 243 17.91 -4.62 -16.21
CA GLY A 243 18.87 -3.93 -17.06
C GLY A 243 18.30 -3.53 -18.42
N GLU A 244 16.98 -3.52 -18.59
CA GLU A 244 16.27 -3.14 -19.79
C GLU A 244 15.99 -1.64 -19.82
N LYS A 245 15.83 -1.09 -21.04
CA LYS A 245 15.45 0.32 -21.21
C LYS A 245 14.04 0.56 -20.70
N ILE A 246 13.89 1.48 -19.75
CA ILE A 246 12.59 1.88 -19.22
C ILE A 246 11.73 2.47 -20.37
N PRO A 247 10.49 1.99 -20.58
CA PRO A 247 9.59 2.56 -21.56
C PRO A 247 9.28 4.05 -21.23
N PRO A 248 8.95 4.87 -22.22
CA PRO A 248 8.52 6.25 -21.96
C PRO A 248 7.29 6.26 -21.04
N PRO A 249 7.10 7.33 -20.25
CA PRO A 249 5.87 7.52 -19.49
C PRO A 249 4.65 7.58 -20.43
N PRO A 250 3.47 7.17 -19.96
CA PRO A 250 2.24 7.33 -20.73
C PRO A 250 1.90 8.81 -20.95
N PRO A 251 1.01 9.14 -21.91
CA PRO A 251 0.47 10.48 -22.05
C PRO A 251 -0.12 11.00 -20.73
N PRO A 252 0.02 12.32 -20.43
CA PRO A 252 -0.40 12.88 -19.14
C PRO A 252 -1.89 12.69 -18.80
N ASP A 253 -2.76 12.56 -19.77
CA ASP A 253 -4.20 12.39 -19.61
C ASP A 253 -4.65 10.91 -19.56
N GLU A 254 -3.78 9.97 -19.90
CA GLU A 254 -4.12 8.53 -19.98
C GLU A 254 -4.52 7.94 -18.62
N ALA A 255 -3.71 8.18 -17.59
CA ALA A 255 -3.99 7.60 -16.26
C ALA A 255 -5.26 8.19 -15.61
N PRO A 256 -5.54 9.52 -15.68
CA PRO A 256 -6.82 10.10 -15.26
C PRO A 256 -8.03 9.50 -15.99
N GLU A 257 -7.95 9.36 -17.31
CA GLU A 257 -9.04 8.80 -18.12
C GLU A 257 -9.32 7.33 -17.76
N LYS A 258 -8.28 6.51 -17.68
CA LYS A 258 -8.40 5.11 -17.25
C LYS A 258 -8.98 5.00 -15.83
N LEU A 259 -8.51 5.83 -14.89
CA LEU A 259 -9.02 5.77 -13.53
C LEU A 259 -10.50 6.12 -13.45
N ILE A 260 -10.97 7.10 -14.20
CA ILE A 260 -12.41 7.47 -14.23
C ILE A 260 -13.24 6.27 -14.69
N SER A 261 -12.87 5.63 -15.79
CA SER A 261 -13.58 4.44 -16.29
C SER A 261 -13.59 3.29 -15.26
N LEU A 262 -12.48 3.07 -14.56
CA LEU A 262 -12.38 2.06 -13.52
C LEU A 262 -13.17 2.42 -12.26
N LEU A 263 -13.27 3.71 -11.91
CA LEU A 263 -14.12 4.18 -10.81
C LEU A 263 -15.59 3.95 -11.12
N GLU A 264 -16.01 4.17 -12.36
CA GLU A 264 -17.38 3.90 -12.83
C GLU A 264 -17.71 2.40 -12.81
N GLU A 265 -16.74 1.55 -13.14
CA GLU A 265 -16.90 0.09 -13.14
C GLU A 265 -16.94 -0.49 -11.71
N PHE A 266 -16.03 -0.07 -10.83
CA PHE A 266 -15.78 -0.77 -9.55
C PHE A 266 -16.35 -0.08 -8.32
N LEU A 267 -16.68 1.21 -8.36
CA LEU A 267 -17.12 1.91 -7.16
C LEU A 267 -18.56 2.43 -7.23
N PRO A 268 -19.26 2.44 -6.08
CA PRO A 268 -20.54 3.14 -5.95
C PRO A 268 -20.41 4.62 -6.34
N GLU A 269 -21.45 5.18 -6.98
CA GLU A 269 -21.45 6.53 -7.53
C GLU A 269 -21.05 7.61 -6.50
N ASN A 270 -21.57 7.50 -5.29
CA ASN A 270 -21.31 8.45 -4.19
C ASN A 270 -19.84 8.49 -3.71
N LEU A 271 -19.01 7.54 -4.12
CA LEU A 271 -17.58 7.49 -3.78
C LEU A 271 -16.67 7.97 -4.91
N ARG A 272 -17.09 7.91 -6.16
CA ARG A 272 -16.26 8.05 -7.36
C ARG A 272 -15.54 9.40 -7.41
N GLU A 273 -16.26 10.49 -7.35
CA GLU A 273 -15.68 11.83 -7.48
C GLU A 273 -14.68 12.13 -6.38
N LYS A 274 -15.03 11.83 -5.13
CA LYS A 274 -14.13 12.03 -3.99
C LYS A 274 -12.85 11.17 -4.09
N ARG A 275 -12.97 9.92 -4.55
CA ARG A 275 -11.80 9.03 -4.73
C ARG A 275 -10.91 9.51 -5.87
N PHE A 276 -11.50 9.97 -6.97
CA PHE A 276 -10.76 10.59 -8.06
C PHE A 276 -9.98 11.82 -7.58
N GLU A 277 -10.61 12.75 -6.87
CA GLU A 277 -9.95 13.95 -6.36
C GLU A 277 -8.79 13.65 -5.40
N LEU A 278 -8.97 12.67 -4.50
CA LEU A 278 -7.91 12.26 -3.58
C LEU A 278 -6.66 11.73 -4.32
N TRP A 279 -6.87 10.95 -5.37
CA TRP A 279 -5.77 10.47 -6.20
C TRP A 279 -5.19 11.57 -7.08
N LEU A 280 -6.04 12.37 -7.71
CA LEU A 280 -5.64 13.45 -8.63
C LEU A 280 -4.72 14.47 -7.97
N PHE A 281 -4.94 14.77 -6.67
CA PHE A 281 -4.06 15.62 -5.88
C PHE A 281 -2.59 15.12 -5.88
N TRP A 282 -2.39 13.81 -5.84
CA TRP A 282 -1.06 13.22 -5.94
C TRP A 282 -0.55 13.22 -7.38
N TYR A 283 -1.36 12.77 -8.30
CA TYR A 283 -0.99 12.64 -9.71
C TYR A 283 -0.50 13.95 -10.31
N LEU A 284 -1.19 15.04 -10.04
CA LEU A 284 -0.86 16.36 -10.59
C LEU A 284 0.47 16.92 -10.05
N GLN A 285 1.04 16.36 -9.00
CA GLN A 285 2.39 16.74 -8.54
C GLN A 285 3.51 16.30 -9.49
N ASN A 286 3.21 15.57 -10.55
CA ASN A 286 4.15 15.38 -11.67
C ASN A 286 4.39 16.64 -12.49
N PHE A 287 3.56 17.68 -12.36
CA PHE A 287 3.57 18.87 -13.19
C PHE A 287 3.92 20.13 -12.39
N PRO A 288 4.66 21.08 -12.97
CA PRO A 288 5.08 22.32 -12.28
C PRO A 288 3.91 23.10 -11.66
N TYR A 289 2.78 23.18 -12.39
CA TYR A 289 1.57 23.88 -11.94
C TYR A 289 0.49 22.96 -11.37
N GLY A 290 0.84 21.74 -11.00
CA GLY A 290 -0.11 20.69 -10.62
C GLY A 290 -1.08 21.07 -9.51
N LEU A 291 -0.64 21.81 -8.48
CA LEU A 291 -1.53 22.29 -7.41
C LEU A 291 -2.53 23.34 -7.92
N HIS A 292 -2.12 24.19 -8.86
CA HIS A 292 -3.01 25.16 -9.53
C HIS A 292 -4.05 24.42 -10.37
N TYR A 293 -3.64 23.44 -11.18
CA TYR A 293 -4.53 22.59 -11.96
C TYR A 293 -5.53 21.84 -11.07
N PHE A 294 -5.07 21.27 -9.96
CA PHE A 294 -5.93 20.62 -8.99
C PHE A 294 -7.02 21.57 -8.47
N GLY A 295 -6.63 22.81 -8.12
CA GLY A 295 -7.57 23.85 -7.63
C GLY A 295 -8.64 24.22 -8.66
N GLN A 296 -8.32 24.18 -9.97
CA GLN A 296 -9.29 24.43 -11.05
C GLN A 296 -10.22 23.22 -11.23
N VAL A 297 -9.65 22.02 -11.39
CA VAL A 297 -10.41 20.79 -11.66
C VAL A 297 -11.36 20.44 -10.52
N LYS A 298 -10.97 20.70 -9.27
CA LYS A 298 -11.82 20.46 -8.11
C LYS A 298 -13.11 21.29 -8.09
N LYS A 299 -13.17 22.44 -8.79
CA LYS A 299 -14.38 23.27 -8.89
C LYS A 299 -15.39 22.72 -9.88
N GLU A 300 -14.95 21.91 -10.84
CA GLU A 300 -15.84 21.26 -11.79
C GLU A 300 -16.72 20.22 -11.09
N LYS A 301 -17.95 20.06 -11.56
CA LYS A 301 -18.89 19.07 -11.05
C LYS A 301 -18.96 17.86 -11.99
N GLY A 302 -18.81 16.67 -11.40
CA GLY A 302 -18.86 15.40 -12.14
C GLY A 302 -17.55 15.04 -12.85
N LEU A 303 -17.31 13.75 -13.00
CA LEU A 303 -16.05 13.20 -13.54
C LEU A 303 -15.80 13.59 -15.00
N ALA A 304 -16.86 13.68 -15.84
CA ALA A 304 -16.75 14.04 -17.24
C ALA A 304 -16.21 15.47 -17.43
N SER A 305 -16.75 16.46 -16.70
CA SER A 305 -16.29 17.86 -16.73
C SER A 305 -14.85 17.99 -16.21
N LYS A 306 -14.54 17.28 -15.13
CA LYS A 306 -13.18 17.22 -14.57
C LYS A 306 -12.18 16.68 -15.62
N LEU A 307 -12.53 15.60 -16.31
CA LEU A 307 -11.67 15.02 -17.36
C LEU A 307 -11.49 15.97 -18.54
N ALA A 308 -12.57 16.60 -19.01
CA ALA A 308 -12.51 17.55 -20.12
C ALA A 308 -11.59 18.74 -19.83
N LEU A 309 -11.66 19.29 -18.60
CA LEU A 309 -10.73 20.36 -18.18
C LEU A 309 -9.30 19.84 -18.05
N LEU A 310 -9.09 18.66 -17.45
CA LEU A 310 -7.76 18.05 -17.34
C LEU A 310 -7.09 17.88 -18.70
N LYS A 311 -7.78 17.35 -19.70
CA LYS A 311 -7.23 17.19 -21.06
C LYS A 311 -6.72 18.50 -21.63
N LYS A 312 -7.45 19.61 -21.41
CA LYS A 312 -7.00 20.96 -21.84
C LYS A 312 -5.75 21.41 -21.09
N LEU A 313 -5.72 21.24 -19.76
CA LEU A 313 -4.60 21.69 -18.94
C LEU A 313 -3.32 20.88 -19.20
N LEU A 314 -3.46 19.59 -19.51
CA LEU A 314 -2.34 18.68 -19.69
C LEU A 314 -1.85 18.56 -21.15
N THR A 315 -2.49 19.21 -22.12
CA THR A 315 -2.16 19.09 -23.55
C THR A 315 -0.70 19.44 -23.88
N ALA A 316 -0.13 20.44 -23.19
CA ALA A 316 1.26 20.88 -23.40
C ALA A 316 2.25 20.30 -22.36
N GLU A 317 1.76 19.54 -21.40
CA GLU A 317 2.57 19.02 -20.31
C GLU A 317 3.30 17.73 -20.70
N LYS A 318 4.43 17.50 -20.04
CA LYS A 318 5.19 16.25 -20.14
C LYS A 318 5.51 15.75 -18.74
N ILE A 319 5.56 14.43 -18.60
CA ILE A 319 6.00 13.81 -17.36
C ILE A 319 7.52 13.68 -17.40
N ASP A 320 8.17 14.40 -16.48
CA ASP A 320 9.62 14.37 -16.36
C ASP A 320 10.14 12.98 -16.01
N PRO A 321 11.40 12.66 -16.37
CA PRO A 321 12.06 11.46 -15.91
C PRO A 321 12.21 11.43 -14.38
N TYR A 322 12.57 10.28 -13.84
CA TYR A 322 12.85 10.12 -12.41
C TYR A 322 14.05 11.00 -11.95
N PRO A 323 14.07 11.37 -10.65
CA PRO A 323 13.09 11.03 -9.61
C PRO A 323 11.90 12.00 -9.59
N ALA A 324 10.68 11.44 -9.47
CA ALA A 324 9.48 12.22 -9.19
C ALA A 324 9.27 12.27 -7.67
N ARG A 325 9.59 13.37 -7.03
CA ARG A 325 9.36 13.57 -5.58
C ARG A 325 8.27 14.61 -5.38
N PRO A 326 7.21 14.29 -4.62
CA PRO A 326 6.14 15.25 -4.34
C PRO A 326 6.69 16.46 -3.59
N TYR A 327 6.28 17.66 -4.01
CA TYR A 327 6.69 18.92 -3.39
C TYR A 327 6.36 19.00 -1.88
N LEU A 328 5.28 18.37 -1.46
CA LEU A 328 4.82 18.35 -0.06
C LEU A 328 5.66 17.48 0.89
N LEU A 329 6.72 16.86 0.40
CA LEU A 329 7.63 16.02 1.19
C LEU A 329 9.02 16.62 1.34
N ARG A 330 9.15 17.91 1.00
CA ARG A 330 10.37 18.70 1.22
C ARG A 330 10.34 19.40 2.56
#